data_feb5fe78383e0b38a445648c9583ccdb
#
_entry.id   feb5fe78383e0b38a445648c9583ccdb
#
_cell.length_a   1.000
_cell.length_b   1.000
_cell.length_c   1.000
_cell.angle_alpha   90.00
_cell.angle_beta   90.00
_cell.angle_gamma   90.00
#
_symmetry.space_group_name_H-M   'P 1'
#
loop_
_entity.id
_entity.type
_entity.pdbx_description
1 polymer ?
#
loop_
_entity_poly.entity_id
_entity_poly.type
_entity_poly.pdbx_seq_one_letter_code
_entity_poly.pdbx_strand_id
1 'polypeptide(L)'
;ENLFSNHYVWLTPLRKENETRFEVAFRVPDYAFEVGVWQGIVTDKIYYGADSQITQDNGTVSVTSVYARKDFRIAGLHLDHKVLLQWSTNHSVIPVPLVSAFLSYYYEFWAVRDVLRVQFGVDGHFNTRYYAPGYNPALSEFFNQREIEVGNYPYMDLFLMGKWKRMRIFLKYQHINRGLFGNGEYFAIAKYPLNPGMFKMGISWGFYD
;
A
#
# COMPACT_ATOMS: atom_id res chain seq x y z
N GLU A 1 17.33 -27.34 0.70
CA GLU A 1 16.08 -27.63 1.43
C GLU A 1 14.99 -28.03 0.45
N ASN A 2 14.22 -29.06 0.79
CA ASN A 2 13.06 -29.44 0.00
C ASN A 2 11.85 -28.63 0.49
N LEU A 3 11.16 -27.96 -0.40
CA LEU A 3 9.96 -27.20 -0.09
C LEU A 3 8.73 -27.99 -0.54
N PHE A 4 7.73 -28.02 0.29
CA PHE A 4 6.48 -28.77 0.08
C PHE A 4 5.27 -27.87 0.27
N SER A 5 4.29 -28.04 -0.61
CA SER A 5 2.93 -27.52 -0.45
C SER A 5 1.96 -28.68 -0.67
N ASN A 6 0.68 -28.51 -0.35
CA ASN A 6 -0.34 -29.56 -0.55
C ASN A 6 -0.43 -30.08 -2.00
N HIS A 7 0.02 -29.29 -2.98
CA HIS A 7 -0.09 -29.59 -4.42
C HIS A 7 1.26 -29.58 -5.15
N TYR A 8 2.34 -29.16 -4.48
CA TYR A 8 3.63 -28.95 -5.13
C TYR A 8 4.78 -29.46 -4.27
N VAL A 9 5.77 -30.04 -4.94
CA VAL A 9 7.04 -30.47 -4.35
C VAL A 9 8.15 -29.86 -5.17
N TRP A 10 9.05 -29.11 -4.53
CA TRP A 10 10.21 -28.52 -5.18
C TRP A 10 11.49 -29.18 -4.61
N LEU A 11 12.27 -29.76 -5.50
CA LEU A 11 13.56 -30.39 -5.19
C LEU A 11 14.72 -29.50 -5.68
N THR A 12 14.51 -28.20 -5.70
CA THR A 12 15.50 -27.24 -6.21
C THR A 12 16.53 -26.94 -5.13
N PRO A 13 17.83 -27.10 -5.41
CA PRO A 13 18.88 -26.69 -4.48
C PRO A 13 18.91 -25.16 -4.39
N LEU A 14 18.55 -24.61 -3.23
CA LEU A 14 18.52 -23.18 -2.98
C LEU A 14 19.71 -22.75 -2.12
N ARG A 15 20.31 -21.62 -2.48
CA ARG A 15 21.30 -20.93 -1.65
C ARG A 15 20.58 -20.05 -0.62
N LYS A 16 21.30 -19.69 0.44
CA LYS A 16 20.77 -18.80 1.47
C LYS A 16 20.61 -17.39 0.92
N GLU A 17 19.40 -16.88 0.95
CA GLU A 17 19.11 -15.47 0.67
C GLU A 17 19.72 -14.59 1.78
N ASN A 18 20.38 -13.49 1.38
CA ASN A 18 20.89 -12.49 2.32
C ASN A 18 20.25 -11.13 1.99
N GLU A 19 19.80 -10.48 3.05
CA GLU A 19 19.18 -9.16 2.92
C GLU A 19 19.87 -8.17 3.87
N THR A 20 20.15 -6.97 3.35
CA THR A 20 20.66 -5.83 4.11
C THR A 20 19.77 -4.64 3.85
N ARG A 21 19.39 -3.93 4.92
CA ARG A 21 18.52 -2.75 4.87
C ARG A 21 19.15 -1.56 5.56
N PHE A 22 18.99 -0.39 4.95
CA PHE A 22 19.39 0.90 5.51
C PHE A 22 18.23 1.87 5.40
N GLU A 23 18.04 2.68 6.43
CA GLU A 23 17.07 3.77 6.40
C GLU A 23 17.68 4.99 7.08
N VAL A 24 17.49 6.15 6.46
CA VAL A 24 17.79 7.46 7.02
C VAL A 24 16.58 8.33 6.85
N ALA A 25 16.07 8.90 7.94
CA ALA A 25 14.92 9.77 7.93
C ALA A 25 15.21 11.07 8.68
N PHE A 26 14.69 12.17 8.12
CA PHE A 26 14.68 13.49 8.75
C PHE A 26 13.23 13.88 9.04
N ARG A 27 12.96 14.23 10.30
CA ARG A 27 11.61 14.56 10.76
C ARG A 27 11.59 15.89 11.49
N VAL A 28 10.61 16.73 11.13
CA VAL A 28 10.33 18.01 11.78
C VAL A 28 8.90 17.99 12.31
N PRO A 29 8.69 17.56 13.57
CA PRO A 29 7.35 17.34 14.15
C PRO A 29 6.45 18.58 14.10
N ASP A 30 7.00 19.76 14.44
CA ASP A 30 6.25 21.03 14.49
C ASP A 30 5.66 21.42 13.13
N TYR A 31 6.30 20.98 12.04
CA TYR A 31 5.82 21.22 10.68
C TYR A 31 5.08 20.01 10.10
N ALA A 32 4.87 18.94 10.88
CA ALA A 32 4.31 17.67 10.41
C ALA A 32 4.96 17.22 9.07
N PHE A 33 6.30 17.31 9.02
CA PHE A 33 7.09 17.00 7.84
C PHE A 33 8.08 15.88 8.14
N GLU A 34 8.20 14.95 7.21
CA GLU A 34 9.14 13.86 7.24
C GLU A 34 9.61 13.55 5.82
N VAL A 35 10.90 13.32 5.67
CA VAL A 35 11.51 12.82 4.42
C VAL A 35 12.54 11.77 4.79
N GLY A 36 12.61 10.72 3.99
CA GLY A 36 13.59 9.67 4.22
C GLY A 36 13.96 8.91 2.96
N VAL A 37 15.06 8.19 3.08
CA VAL A 37 15.57 7.27 2.05
C VAL A 37 15.71 5.91 2.69
N TRP A 38 15.22 4.90 2.00
CA TRP A 38 15.35 3.50 2.35
C TRP A 38 16.05 2.75 1.21
N GLN A 39 16.99 1.89 1.56
CA GLN A 39 17.74 1.04 0.64
C GLN A 39 17.69 -0.40 1.12
N GLY A 40 17.16 -1.29 0.29
CA GLY A 40 17.25 -2.74 0.47
C GLY A 40 18.21 -3.35 -0.56
N ILE A 41 19.06 -4.25 -0.12
CA ILE A 41 19.99 -5.02 -0.97
C ILE A 41 19.76 -6.48 -0.67
N VAL A 42 19.38 -7.26 -1.68
CA VAL A 42 19.09 -8.69 -1.56
C VAL A 42 19.97 -9.46 -2.51
N THR A 43 20.68 -10.45 -2.00
CA THR A 43 21.51 -11.37 -2.79
C THR A 43 20.87 -12.76 -2.76
N ASP A 44 20.90 -13.44 -3.89
CA ASP A 44 20.32 -14.78 -4.06
C ASP A 44 18.80 -14.81 -3.74
N LYS A 45 18.04 -13.78 -4.18
CA LYS A 45 16.61 -13.64 -3.92
C LYS A 45 15.83 -14.86 -4.39
N ILE A 46 15.05 -15.44 -3.49
CA ILE A 46 14.13 -16.55 -3.77
C ILE A 46 12.74 -15.97 -4.01
N TYR A 47 12.09 -16.36 -5.11
CA TYR A 47 10.76 -15.91 -5.47
C TYR A 47 10.03 -16.96 -6.30
N TYR A 48 8.70 -16.85 -6.41
CA TYR A 48 7.92 -17.67 -7.35
C TYR A 48 7.88 -16.99 -8.71
N GLY A 49 8.30 -17.70 -9.75
CA GLY A 49 8.21 -17.27 -11.15
C GLY A 49 6.78 -17.34 -11.71
N ALA A 50 6.61 -16.91 -12.97
CA ALA A 50 5.31 -16.87 -13.64
C ALA A 50 4.61 -18.24 -13.76
N ASP A 51 5.37 -19.31 -13.76
CA ASP A 51 4.92 -20.71 -13.75
C ASP A 51 4.62 -21.23 -12.34
N SER A 52 4.67 -20.36 -11.33
CA SER A 52 4.56 -20.70 -9.90
C SER A 52 5.66 -21.67 -9.40
N GLN A 53 6.77 -21.78 -10.13
CA GLN A 53 7.93 -22.51 -9.67
C GLN A 53 8.83 -21.63 -8.81
N ILE A 54 9.46 -22.22 -7.82
CA ILE A 54 10.46 -21.54 -7.01
C ILE A 54 11.69 -21.28 -7.87
N THR A 55 12.04 -20.01 -7.95
CA THR A 55 13.19 -19.51 -8.71
C THR A 55 14.11 -18.75 -7.78
N GLN A 56 15.40 -18.85 -8.00
CA GLN A 56 16.39 -18.05 -7.28
C GLN A 56 17.18 -17.19 -8.26
N ASP A 57 17.21 -15.90 -7.99
CA ASP A 57 18.11 -14.98 -8.69
C ASP A 57 19.55 -15.20 -8.21
N ASN A 58 20.49 -15.30 -9.14
CA ASN A 58 21.90 -15.56 -8.82
C ASN A 58 22.72 -14.27 -8.62
N GLY A 59 22.03 -13.13 -8.63
CA GLY A 59 22.63 -11.83 -8.53
C GLY A 59 22.28 -11.09 -7.25
N THR A 60 22.60 -9.81 -7.27
CA THR A 60 22.21 -8.85 -6.23
C THR A 60 21.18 -7.91 -6.80
N VAL A 61 20.01 -7.83 -6.16
CA VAL A 61 18.95 -6.88 -6.51
C VAL A 61 18.89 -5.83 -5.42
N SER A 62 18.84 -4.56 -5.80
CA SER A 62 18.63 -3.47 -4.86
C SER A 62 17.32 -2.73 -5.15
N VAL A 63 16.65 -2.33 -4.08
CA VAL A 63 15.49 -1.46 -4.12
C VAL A 63 15.81 -0.20 -3.35
N THR A 64 15.69 0.93 -4.02
CA THR A 64 15.85 2.25 -3.41
C THR A 64 14.50 2.93 -3.33
N SER A 65 14.19 3.52 -2.19
CA SER A 65 12.96 4.25 -1.97
C SER A 65 13.23 5.60 -1.33
N VAL A 66 12.62 6.65 -1.87
CA VAL A 66 12.61 7.99 -1.28
C VAL A 66 11.18 8.32 -0.93
N TYR A 67 10.93 8.67 0.32
CA TYR A 67 9.58 9.03 0.74
C TYR A 67 9.53 10.42 1.36
N ALA A 68 8.39 11.06 1.19
CA ALA A 68 8.08 12.32 1.83
C ALA A 68 6.66 12.28 2.40
N ARG A 69 6.49 12.84 3.58
CA ARG A 69 5.21 13.05 4.23
C ARG A 69 5.08 14.50 4.66
N LYS A 70 3.91 15.09 4.39
CA LYS A 70 3.58 16.45 4.81
C LYS A 70 2.08 16.57 5.06
N ASP A 71 1.71 17.05 6.25
CA ASP A 71 0.35 17.48 6.57
C ASP A 71 0.31 19.01 6.64
N PHE A 72 -0.42 19.63 5.71
CA PHE A 72 -0.72 21.06 5.74
C PHE A 72 -2.01 21.28 6.51
N ARG A 73 -1.96 22.15 7.52
CA ARG A 73 -3.09 22.45 8.40
C ARG A 73 -3.46 23.91 8.34
N ILE A 74 -4.68 24.19 7.91
CA ILE A 74 -5.18 25.55 7.75
C ILE A 74 -6.62 25.60 8.27
N ALA A 75 -6.85 26.24 9.42
CA ALA A 75 -8.20 26.49 9.97
C ALA A 75 -9.11 25.23 9.99
N GLY A 76 -8.58 24.10 10.42
CA GLY A 76 -9.30 22.83 10.48
C GLY A 76 -9.27 22.01 9.18
N LEU A 77 -8.81 22.56 8.07
CA LEU A 77 -8.51 21.80 6.87
C LEU A 77 -7.15 21.11 7.00
N HIS A 78 -7.11 19.81 6.72
CA HIS A 78 -5.92 18.99 6.68
C HIS A 78 -5.71 18.47 5.27
N LEU A 79 -4.48 18.58 4.76
CA LEU A 79 -4.04 18.05 3.49
C LEU A 79 -2.82 17.16 3.76
N ASP A 80 -3.07 15.89 4.14
CA ASP A 80 -1.99 14.91 4.41
C ASP A 80 -1.54 14.28 3.10
N HIS A 81 -0.26 14.40 2.81
CA HIS A 81 0.41 13.87 1.64
C HIS A 81 1.46 12.87 2.07
N LYS A 82 1.44 11.69 1.47
CA LYS A 82 2.51 10.70 1.56
C LYS A 82 2.86 10.26 0.15
N VAL A 83 4.09 10.52 -0.25
CA VAL A 83 4.59 10.16 -1.58
C VAL A 83 5.81 9.29 -1.41
N LEU A 84 5.86 8.22 -2.17
CA LEU A 84 6.96 7.27 -2.24
C LEU A 84 7.41 7.17 -3.69
N LEU A 85 8.69 7.44 -3.91
CA LEU A 85 9.40 7.14 -5.16
C LEU A 85 10.27 5.92 -4.91
N GLN A 86 10.19 4.92 -5.78
CA GLN A 86 10.95 3.69 -5.59
C GLN A 86 11.34 3.06 -6.93
N TRP A 87 12.48 2.40 -6.94
CA TRP A 87 12.95 1.66 -8.10
C TRP A 87 13.77 0.45 -7.69
N SER A 88 13.66 -0.59 -8.49
CA SER A 88 14.40 -1.83 -8.36
C SER A 88 15.44 -1.94 -9.48
N THR A 89 16.61 -2.46 -9.19
CA THR A 89 17.61 -2.79 -10.23
C THR A 89 17.20 -3.98 -11.10
N ASN A 90 16.27 -4.81 -10.60
CA ASN A 90 15.69 -5.91 -11.36
C ASN A 90 14.17 -6.06 -11.06
N HIS A 91 13.35 -5.41 -11.89
CA HIS A 91 11.89 -5.45 -11.78
C HIS A 91 11.28 -6.84 -12.04
N SER A 92 12.04 -7.78 -12.59
CA SER A 92 11.56 -9.16 -12.78
C SER A 92 11.58 -9.95 -11.49
N VAL A 93 12.51 -9.59 -10.61
CA VAL A 93 12.72 -10.26 -9.32
C VAL A 93 11.95 -9.53 -8.23
N ILE A 94 12.05 -8.20 -8.17
CA ILE A 94 11.34 -7.36 -7.20
C ILE A 94 10.60 -6.27 -7.97
N PRO A 95 9.35 -6.54 -8.40
CA PRO A 95 8.53 -5.55 -9.10
C PRO A 95 7.98 -4.51 -8.12
N VAL A 96 8.24 -3.24 -8.40
CA VAL A 96 7.72 -2.11 -7.60
C VAL A 96 7.21 -1.01 -8.52
N PRO A 97 6.14 -0.28 -8.17
CA PRO A 97 5.73 0.92 -8.90
C PRO A 97 6.74 2.04 -8.67
N LEU A 98 7.00 2.86 -9.69
CA LEU A 98 7.93 3.99 -9.58
C LEU A 98 7.43 5.03 -8.57
N VAL A 99 6.13 5.33 -8.59
CA VAL A 99 5.49 6.29 -7.68
C VAL A 99 4.32 5.62 -6.99
N SER A 100 4.25 5.79 -5.68
CA SER A 100 3.04 5.52 -4.89
C SER A 100 2.69 6.76 -4.09
N ALA A 101 1.42 7.12 -4.04
CA ALA A 101 0.93 8.26 -3.28
C ALA A 101 -0.31 7.89 -2.46
N PHE A 102 -0.37 8.41 -1.26
CA PHE A 102 -1.56 8.45 -0.44
C PHE A 102 -1.84 9.90 -0.07
N LEU A 103 -3.06 10.34 -0.33
CA LEU A 103 -3.55 11.68 -0.05
C LEU A 103 -4.78 11.55 0.85
N SER A 104 -4.82 12.31 1.93
CA SER A 104 -6.00 12.38 2.80
C SER A 104 -6.36 13.84 3.04
N TYR A 105 -7.44 14.29 2.45
CA TYR A 105 -7.91 15.66 2.51
C TYR A 105 -9.19 15.71 3.30
N TYR A 106 -9.17 16.34 4.46
CA TYR A 106 -10.32 16.38 5.35
C TYR A 106 -10.44 17.70 6.11
N TYR A 107 -11.67 17.98 6.47
CA TYR A 107 -12.01 19.08 7.36
C TYR A 107 -12.39 18.54 8.72
N GLU A 108 -11.83 19.15 9.77
CA GLU A 108 -12.03 18.79 11.17
C GLU A 108 -12.62 19.97 11.93
N PHE A 109 -13.69 19.71 12.69
CA PHE A 109 -14.33 20.71 13.49
C PHE A 109 -15.03 20.13 14.72
N TRP A 110 -15.33 20.99 15.69
CA TRP A 110 -16.15 20.64 16.83
C TRP A 110 -17.64 20.88 16.50
N ALA A 111 -18.40 19.79 16.31
CA ALA A 111 -19.86 19.88 16.15
C ALA A 111 -20.54 20.23 17.50
N VAL A 112 -19.98 19.72 18.61
CA VAL A 112 -20.31 20.15 19.97
C VAL A 112 -18.98 20.33 20.69
N ARG A 113 -18.72 21.56 21.14
CA ARG A 113 -17.45 21.95 21.75
C ARG A 113 -17.07 21.00 22.89
N ASP A 114 -15.83 20.51 22.87
CA ASP A 114 -15.21 19.56 23.81
C ASP A 114 -15.94 18.22 23.97
N VAL A 115 -17.01 17.96 23.19
CA VAL A 115 -17.84 16.75 23.29
C VAL A 115 -17.80 15.93 22.00
N LEU A 116 -18.09 16.56 20.85
CA LEU A 116 -18.17 15.87 19.56
C LEU A 116 -17.27 16.54 18.53
N ARG A 117 -16.21 15.86 18.17
CA ARG A 117 -15.29 16.27 17.08
C ARG A 117 -15.62 15.46 15.85
N VAL A 118 -15.77 16.13 14.73
CA VAL A 118 -16.14 15.53 13.44
C VAL A 118 -15.05 15.79 12.43
N GLN A 119 -14.74 14.77 11.63
CA GLN A 119 -13.88 14.84 10.46
C GLN A 119 -14.65 14.29 9.26
N PHE A 120 -14.62 14.97 8.14
CA PHE A 120 -15.11 14.45 6.86
C PHE A 120 -14.11 14.75 5.77
N GLY A 121 -13.95 13.83 4.82
CA GLY A 121 -12.92 13.99 3.82
C GLY A 121 -12.86 12.87 2.81
N VAL A 122 -11.83 12.95 1.99
CA VAL A 122 -11.53 12.00 0.91
C VAL A 122 -10.13 11.45 1.11
N ASP A 123 -10.01 10.14 1.05
CA ASP A 123 -8.72 9.44 0.92
C ASP A 123 -8.49 9.08 -0.54
N GLY A 124 -7.28 9.30 -1.03
CA GLY A 124 -6.85 8.91 -2.37
C GLY A 124 -5.61 8.03 -2.33
N HIS A 125 -5.62 6.95 -3.09
CA HIS A 125 -4.49 6.05 -3.30
C HIS A 125 -4.14 6.02 -4.78
N PHE A 126 -2.88 6.16 -5.11
CA PHE A 126 -2.39 6.10 -6.48
C PHE A 126 -1.05 5.39 -6.53
N ASN A 127 -0.85 4.62 -7.57
CA ASN A 127 0.48 4.12 -7.97
C ASN A 127 0.60 4.09 -9.49
N THR A 128 1.82 4.30 -9.97
CA THR A 128 2.15 4.16 -11.39
C THR A 128 2.02 2.69 -11.83
N ARG A 129 1.89 2.47 -13.12
CA ARG A 129 1.82 1.12 -13.69
C ARG A 129 3.05 0.30 -13.37
N TYR A 130 2.83 -0.96 -13.04
CA TYR A 130 3.87 -1.97 -12.87
C TYR A 130 3.25 -3.37 -12.97
N TYR A 131 4.08 -4.38 -13.14
CA TYR A 131 3.64 -5.77 -13.08
C TYR A 131 3.57 -6.22 -11.62
N ALA A 132 2.43 -5.98 -10.97
CA ALA A 132 2.23 -6.49 -9.62
C ALA A 132 2.27 -8.01 -9.60
N PRO A 133 2.79 -8.63 -8.53
CA PRO A 133 2.72 -10.07 -8.36
C PRO A 133 1.28 -10.60 -8.49
N GLY A 134 1.11 -11.73 -9.15
CA GLY A 134 -0.14 -12.47 -9.14
C GLY A 134 -0.24 -13.30 -7.86
N TYR A 135 -1.47 -13.75 -7.52
CA TYR A 135 -1.69 -14.64 -6.38
C TYR A 135 -2.12 -16.02 -6.86
N ASN A 136 -1.45 -17.07 -6.37
CA ASN A 136 -1.80 -18.46 -6.63
C ASN A 136 -2.48 -19.06 -5.38
N PRO A 137 -3.81 -19.28 -5.40
CA PRO A 137 -4.54 -19.78 -4.24
C PRO A 137 -4.16 -21.22 -3.86
N ALA A 138 -3.68 -22.03 -4.81
CA ALA A 138 -3.25 -23.41 -4.52
C ALA A 138 -1.95 -23.46 -3.71
N LEU A 139 -1.12 -22.42 -3.82
CA LEU A 139 0.12 -22.28 -3.04
C LEU A 139 -0.07 -21.39 -1.83
N SER A 140 -1.12 -20.55 -1.83
CA SER A 140 -1.29 -19.42 -0.90
C SER A 140 -0.13 -18.41 -0.98
N GLU A 141 0.49 -18.26 -2.15
CA GLU A 141 1.69 -17.46 -2.37
C GLU A 141 1.54 -16.49 -3.55
N PHE A 142 2.32 -15.42 -3.50
CA PHE A 142 2.45 -14.49 -4.60
C PHE A 142 3.56 -14.92 -5.55
N PHE A 143 3.31 -14.79 -6.85
CA PHE A 143 4.28 -15.10 -7.90
C PHE A 143 4.51 -13.90 -8.82
N ASN A 144 5.72 -13.76 -9.35
CA ASN A 144 6.05 -12.71 -10.29
C ASN A 144 5.45 -13.04 -11.67
N GLN A 145 4.79 -12.06 -12.28
CA GLN A 145 4.16 -12.18 -13.59
C GLN A 145 4.45 -10.95 -14.46
N ARG A 146 4.28 -11.07 -15.77
CA ARG A 146 4.49 -9.99 -16.75
C ARG A 146 3.36 -9.92 -17.79
N GLU A 147 2.18 -10.41 -17.45
CA GLU A 147 1.03 -10.45 -18.35
C GLU A 147 0.14 -9.23 -18.15
N ILE A 148 -0.10 -8.85 -16.89
CA ILE A 148 -1.06 -7.83 -16.52
C ILE A 148 -0.37 -6.73 -15.71
N GLU A 149 -0.35 -5.52 -16.25
CA GLU A 149 0.04 -4.33 -15.51
C GLU A 149 -1.14 -3.80 -14.70
N VAL A 150 -0.86 -3.37 -13.49
CA VAL A 150 -1.82 -2.69 -12.61
C VAL A 150 -1.32 -1.29 -12.26
N GLY A 151 -2.21 -0.42 -11.85
CA GLY A 151 -1.90 0.97 -11.46
C GLY A 151 -2.43 2.01 -12.44
N ASN A 152 -1.93 3.25 -12.35
CA ASN A 152 -2.41 4.45 -13.05
C ASN A 152 -3.91 4.72 -12.84
N TYR A 153 -4.42 4.30 -11.70
CA TYR A 153 -5.80 4.55 -11.32
C TYR A 153 -5.85 5.14 -9.91
N PRO A 154 -6.41 6.34 -9.74
CA PRO A 154 -6.64 6.92 -8.42
C PRO A 154 -7.82 6.20 -7.76
N TYR A 155 -7.57 5.42 -6.73
CA TYR A 155 -8.62 4.82 -5.92
C TYR A 155 -9.03 5.78 -4.82
N MET A 156 -10.31 6.17 -4.75
CA MET A 156 -10.78 7.22 -3.86
C MET A 156 -11.90 6.72 -2.94
N ASP A 157 -11.80 7.10 -1.67
CA ASP A 157 -12.76 6.81 -0.62
C ASP A 157 -13.29 8.10 0.00
N LEU A 158 -14.57 8.15 0.30
CA LEU A 158 -15.18 9.20 1.10
C LEU A 158 -15.32 8.72 2.54
N PHE A 159 -15.01 9.56 3.53
CA PHE A 159 -15.17 9.18 4.92
C PHE A 159 -15.78 10.28 5.79
N LEU A 160 -16.45 9.85 6.84
CA LEU A 160 -16.94 10.67 7.94
C LEU A 160 -16.56 9.98 9.26
N MET A 161 -15.87 10.70 10.13
CA MET A 161 -15.51 10.22 11.46
C MET A 161 -16.02 11.15 12.52
N GLY A 162 -16.55 10.57 13.60
CA GLY A 162 -16.97 11.29 14.80
C GLY A 162 -16.25 10.75 16.03
N LYS A 163 -15.67 11.64 16.83
CA LYS A 163 -15.15 11.32 18.16
C LYS A 163 -16.04 11.95 19.20
N TRP A 164 -16.81 11.12 19.92
CA TRP A 164 -17.68 11.51 21.02
C TRP A 164 -17.10 11.00 22.34
N LYS A 165 -16.44 11.89 23.07
CA LYS A 165 -15.72 11.52 24.31
C LYS A 165 -14.75 10.36 24.03
N ARG A 166 -15.04 9.15 24.55
CA ARG A 166 -14.23 7.93 24.39
C ARG A 166 -14.65 7.07 23.18
N MET A 167 -15.80 7.36 22.58
CA MET A 167 -16.32 6.63 21.43
C MET A 167 -15.85 7.27 20.13
N ARG A 168 -15.45 6.43 19.18
CA ARG A 168 -15.19 6.83 17.79
C ARG A 168 -16.13 6.06 16.88
N ILE A 169 -16.78 6.77 15.99
CA ILE A 169 -17.66 6.20 14.96
C ILE A 169 -17.03 6.58 13.62
N PHE A 170 -16.96 5.64 12.71
CA PHE A 170 -16.58 5.95 11.34
C PHE A 170 -17.60 5.39 10.35
N LEU A 171 -17.81 6.16 9.30
CA LEU A 171 -18.53 5.78 8.09
C LEU A 171 -17.58 5.99 6.92
N LYS A 172 -17.50 5.04 6.02
CA LYS A 172 -16.63 5.12 4.85
C LYS A 172 -17.34 4.54 3.63
N TYR A 173 -17.35 5.28 2.54
CA TYR A 173 -17.76 4.77 1.24
C TYR A 173 -16.53 4.61 0.38
N GLN A 174 -16.17 3.36 0.09
CA GLN A 174 -14.99 3.02 -0.68
C GLN A 174 -15.27 3.08 -2.18
N HIS A 175 -14.21 3.39 -2.96
CA HIS A 175 -14.22 3.40 -4.41
C HIS A 175 -15.32 4.29 -5.01
N ILE A 176 -15.45 5.52 -4.48
CA ILE A 176 -16.47 6.48 -4.91
C ILE A 176 -16.32 6.85 -6.39
N ASN A 177 -15.12 6.79 -6.93
CA ASN A 177 -14.80 7.13 -8.31
C ASN A 177 -14.88 5.94 -9.28
N ARG A 178 -15.48 4.82 -8.89
CA ARG A 178 -15.66 3.66 -9.78
C ARG A 178 -16.45 4.05 -11.04
N GLY A 179 -15.88 3.72 -12.21
CA GLY A 179 -16.49 4.02 -13.51
C GLY A 179 -16.29 5.45 -14.02
N LEU A 180 -15.65 6.36 -13.24
CA LEU A 180 -15.38 7.72 -13.72
C LEU A 180 -14.20 7.80 -14.69
N PHE A 181 -13.25 6.87 -14.62
CA PHE A 181 -12.01 6.89 -15.40
C PHE A 181 -11.88 5.63 -16.29
N GLY A 182 -12.79 5.41 -17.24
CA GLY A 182 -12.76 4.33 -18.20
C GLY A 182 -13.71 3.14 -17.90
N ASN A 183 -13.55 2.02 -18.60
CA ASN A 183 -14.51 0.90 -18.64
C ASN A 183 -14.55 0.01 -17.37
N GLY A 184 -13.93 0.42 -16.27
CA GLY A 184 -14.25 -0.11 -14.95
C GLY A 184 -13.56 -1.40 -14.52
N GLU A 185 -12.65 -1.97 -15.29
CA GLU A 185 -11.87 -3.13 -14.87
C GLU A 185 -10.50 -2.70 -14.33
N TYR A 186 -10.46 -2.41 -13.05
CA TYR A 186 -9.21 -2.08 -12.35
C TYR A 186 -8.83 -3.22 -11.41
N PHE A 187 -7.56 -3.60 -11.42
CA PHE A 187 -7.03 -4.69 -10.63
C PHE A 187 -6.18 -4.18 -9.47
N ALA A 188 -6.34 -4.79 -8.30
CA ALA A 188 -5.45 -4.62 -7.16
C ALA A 188 -4.11 -5.35 -7.40
N ILE A 189 -4.23 -6.59 -7.90
CA ILE A 189 -3.15 -7.45 -8.38
C ILE A 189 -3.64 -8.18 -9.62
N ALA A 190 -2.76 -8.83 -10.38
CA ALA A 190 -3.13 -9.55 -11.58
C ALA A 190 -4.32 -10.51 -11.34
N LYS A 191 -5.39 -10.40 -12.14
CA LYS A 191 -6.64 -11.17 -12.08
C LYS A 191 -7.53 -10.96 -10.85
N TYR A 192 -7.16 -10.06 -9.93
CA TYR A 192 -8.00 -9.70 -8.77
C TYR A 192 -8.46 -8.25 -8.89
N PRO A 193 -9.74 -8.02 -9.20
CA PRO A 193 -10.27 -6.68 -9.36
C PRO A 193 -10.28 -5.91 -8.03
N LEU A 194 -10.18 -4.60 -8.13
CA LEU A 194 -10.44 -3.72 -7.00
C LEU A 194 -11.87 -3.91 -6.48
N ASN A 195 -12.05 -3.75 -5.18
CA ASN A 195 -13.36 -3.84 -4.56
C ASN A 195 -14.37 -2.92 -5.25
N PRO A 196 -15.62 -3.36 -5.41
CA PRO A 196 -16.71 -2.51 -5.85
C PRO A 196 -16.95 -1.38 -4.84
N GLY A 197 -17.76 -0.38 -5.23
CA GLY A 197 -18.24 0.63 -4.28
C GLY A 197 -18.86 -0.05 -3.08
N MET A 198 -18.38 0.27 -1.87
CA MET A 198 -18.77 -0.42 -0.65
C MET A 198 -18.91 0.56 0.51
N PHE A 199 -20.02 0.47 1.21
CA PHE A 199 -20.21 1.19 2.47
C PHE A 199 -19.64 0.39 3.64
N LYS A 200 -18.88 1.05 4.49
CA LYS A 200 -18.32 0.49 5.72
C LYS A 200 -18.63 1.38 6.89
N MET A 201 -18.90 0.79 8.03
CA MET A 201 -19.08 1.51 9.28
C MET A 201 -18.45 0.73 10.43
N GLY A 202 -18.06 1.45 11.47
CA GLY A 202 -17.53 0.83 12.67
C GLY A 202 -17.56 1.77 13.86
N ILE A 203 -17.49 1.17 15.04
CA ILE A 203 -17.48 1.85 16.34
C ILE A 203 -16.29 1.32 17.12
N SER A 204 -15.54 2.22 17.73
CA SER A 204 -14.47 1.91 18.66
C SER A 204 -14.74 2.62 19.98
N TRP A 205 -14.73 1.88 21.07
CA TRP A 205 -14.98 2.41 22.41
C TRP A 205 -13.84 2.02 23.35
N GLY A 206 -13.23 3.02 24.00
CA GLY A 206 -12.23 2.80 25.06
C GLY A 206 -12.92 2.57 26.41
N PHE A 207 -12.74 1.37 26.98
CA PHE A 207 -13.36 0.99 28.26
C PHE A 207 -12.51 1.38 29.48
N TYR A 208 -11.22 1.71 29.27
CA TYR A 208 -10.29 2.06 30.35
C TYR A 208 -9.93 3.54 30.33
N ASP A 209 -9.67 4.08 31.52
CA ASP A 209 -9.18 5.45 31.74
C ASP A 209 -7.72 5.59 31.36
#